data_053c2b406cf11b238b37a10e6f863857
#
_entry.id   053c2b406cf11b238b37a10e6f863857
#
_cell.length_a   1.000
_cell.length_b   1.000
_cell.length_c   1.000
_cell.angle_alpha   90.00
_cell.angle_beta   90.00
_cell.angle_gamma   90.00
#
_symmetry.space_group_name_H-M   'P 1'
#
loop_
_entity.id
_entity.type
_entity.pdbx_description
1 polymer ?
#
loop_
_entity_poly.entity_id
_entity_poly.type
_entity_poly.pdbx_seq_one_letter_code
_entity_poly.pdbx_strand_id
1 'polypeptide(L)'
;MTKQVVLRALILMSALLVLNGCKDSETAKDANKGDPALVLDAGQEPREALRYKIGHGTTTTATMDFGVASLTTSRSGSELAVTPGVRLHVVSGPTMQGKRGSTRFDVRIIKSEAIVPGGIDPAFALDLNKSASVLNNVGGWVEVDDRGIIQRTELNESAKRADVPVRLLVMIINARTSLSRVILPAEPVGPGARWEARKDLTLYGFEVSQVDTYTLLEKVGDELKLNIQIQQTALPQTITFEEEGIELSVESFKMNASGEVIANL
;
A
#
# COMPACT_ATOMS: atom_id res chain seq x y z
N MET A 1 33.94 -15.01 -14.38
CA MET A 1 33.35 -13.69 -13.97
C MET A 1 31.91 -13.48 -14.43
N THR A 2 31.38 -14.21 -15.41
CA THR A 2 30.06 -13.98 -16.02
C THR A 2 28.86 -14.43 -15.20
N LYS A 3 28.99 -15.48 -14.37
CA LYS A 3 27.85 -16.00 -13.56
C LYS A 3 27.42 -15.12 -12.37
N GLN A 4 28.32 -14.36 -11.77
CA GLN A 4 27.98 -13.46 -10.65
C GLN A 4 27.30 -12.17 -11.11
N VAL A 5 27.58 -11.68 -12.31
CA VAL A 5 26.94 -10.48 -12.87
C VAL A 5 25.49 -10.79 -13.24
N VAL A 6 25.23 -11.96 -13.80
CA VAL A 6 23.87 -12.41 -14.17
C VAL A 6 22.99 -12.61 -12.93
N LEU A 7 23.55 -13.18 -11.83
CA LEU A 7 22.79 -13.36 -10.59
C LEU A 7 22.47 -12.01 -9.91
N ARG A 8 23.38 -11.03 -9.98
CA ARG A 8 23.15 -9.69 -9.40
C ARG A 8 22.15 -8.86 -10.21
N ALA A 9 22.17 -8.97 -11.53
CA ALA A 9 21.15 -8.40 -12.41
C ALA A 9 19.78 -9.04 -12.17
N LEU A 10 19.72 -10.35 -11.92
CA LEU A 10 18.47 -11.06 -11.62
C LEU A 10 17.81 -10.60 -10.32
N ILE A 11 18.60 -10.31 -9.27
CA ILE A 11 18.06 -9.83 -7.98
C ILE A 11 17.49 -8.41 -8.12
N LEU A 12 18.08 -7.57 -8.97
CA LEU A 12 17.57 -6.23 -9.25
C LEU A 12 16.33 -6.25 -10.14
N MET A 13 16.40 -7.04 -11.19
CA MET A 13 15.25 -7.33 -12.02
C MET A 13 14.13 -7.95 -11.19
N SER A 14 14.37 -8.84 -10.24
CA SER A 14 13.29 -9.42 -9.43
C SER A 14 12.59 -8.40 -8.53
N ALA A 15 13.28 -7.39 -7.98
CA ALA A 15 12.59 -6.30 -7.26
C ALA A 15 11.82 -5.37 -8.21
N LEU A 16 12.26 -5.20 -9.47
CA LEU A 16 11.59 -4.43 -10.53
C LEU A 16 10.77 -5.32 -11.48
N LEU A 17 11.15 -6.57 -11.71
CA LEU A 17 10.56 -7.51 -12.68
C LEU A 17 9.37 -8.29 -12.16
N VAL A 18 9.18 -8.35 -10.85
CA VAL A 18 7.85 -8.70 -10.27
C VAL A 18 6.75 -7.80 -10.86
N LEU A 19 7.15 -6.80 -11.64
CA LEU A 19 6.30 -5.73 -12.14
C LEU A 19 5.92 -5.82 -13.60
N ASN A 20 6.59 -6.64 -14.42
CA ASN A 20 6.35 -6.66 -15.88
C ASN A 20 5.37 -7.72 -16.39
N GLY A 21 4.95 -8.66 -15.54
CA GLY A 21 4.13 -9.79 -15.96
C GLY A 21 2.62 -9.60 -15.91
N CYS A 22 2.04 -8.51 -16.42
CA CYS A 22 0.59 -8.48 -16.69
C CYS A 22 0.24 -7.44 -17.73
N LYS A 23 -0.07 -7.91 -18.93
CA LYS A 23 -0.85 -7.19 -19.93
C LYS A 23 -2.24 -6.88 -19.37
N ASP A 24 -2.60 -5.61 -19.48
CA ASP A 24 -3.94 -5.03 -19.52
C ASP A 24 -5.08 -5.86 -18.94
N SER A 25 -5.40 -5.59 -17.69
CA SER A 25 -6.75 -5.70 -17.21
C SER A 25 -7.18 -4.31 -16.76
N GLU A 26 -7.83 -3.61 -17.65
CA GLU A 26 -8.63 -2.44 -17.34
C GLU A 26 -9.58 -2.76 -16.20
N THR A 27 -9.71 -1.74 -15.34
CA THR A 27 -10.72 -1.61 -14.31
C THR A 27 -10.76 -2.76 -13.30
N ALA A 28 -10.36 -2.44 -12.07
CA ALA A 28 -10.91 -3.14 -10.93
C ALA A 28 -12.42 -3.19 -11.14
N LYS A 29 -12.93 -4.33 -11.58
CA LYS A 29 -14.36 -4.60 -11.61
C LYS A 29 -14.80 -4.48 -10.18
N ASP A 30 -15.67 -3.53 -9.94
CA ASP A 30 -16.50 -3.42 -8.77
C ASP A 30 -17.03 -4.81 -8.40
N ALA A 31 -16.33 -5.47 -7.52
CA ALA A 31 -16.95 -6.51 -6.76
C ALA A 31 -17.90 -5.77 -5.82
N ASN A 32 -19.16 -5.76 -6.18
CA ASN A 32 -20.28 -5.40 -5.34
C ASN A 32 -20.33 -6.38 -4.15
N LYS A 33 -19.43 -6.22 -3.21
CA LYS A 33 -19.32 -7.01 -2.00
C LYS A 33 -19.57 -6.04 -0.87
N GLY A 34 -20.82 -5.90 -0.45
CA GLY A 34 -21.24 -5.31 0.81
C GLY A 34 -20.44 -4.11 1.33
N ASP A 35 -20.79 -3.58 2.46
CA ASP A 35 -19.99 -2.55 3.13
C ASP A 35 -18.61 -3.15 3.50
N PRO A 36 -17.48 -2.51 3.14
CA PRO A 36 -16.16 -2.99 3.51
C PRO A 36 -15.92 -2.93 5.03
N ALA A 37 -16.72 -2.16 5.79
CA ALA A 37 -16.63 -2.07 7.24
C ALA A 37 -17.84 -2.74 7.90
N LEU A 38 -17.58 -3.75 8.73
CA LEU A 38 -18.55 -4.49 9.50
C LEU A 38 -18.44 -4.14 10.99
N VAL A 39 -19.49 -3.59 11.58
CA VAL A 39 -19.55 -3.34 13.04
C VAL A 39 -19.74 -4.66 13.79
N LEU A 40 -18.79 -4.97 14.67
CA LEU A 40 -18.84 -6.14 15.56
C LEU A 40 -19.50 -5.78 16.91
N ASP A 41 -19.23 -4.56 17.38
CA ASP A 41 -19.80 -3.97 18.60
C ASP A 41 -19.93 -2.46 18.39
N ALA A 42 -21.11 -1.94 18.57
CA ALA A 42 -21.36 -0.50 18.39
C ALA A 42 -20.86 0.37 19.55
N GLY A 43 -20.38 -0.23 20.64
CA GLY A 43 -19.88 0.50 21.80
C GLY A 43 -20.99 1.11 22.65
N GLN A 44 -20.58 1.95 23.60
CA GLN A 44 -21.46 2.60 24.56
C GLN A 44 -22.12 3.86 23.98
N GLU A 45 -23.21 4.29 24.56
CA GLU A 45 -23.79 5.61 24.28
C GLU A 45 -22.95 6.76 24.92
N PRO A 46 -22.88 7.93 24.30
CA PRO A 46 -23.57 8.31 23.06
C PRO A 46 -22.86 7.74 21.79
N ARG A 47 -23.65 7.32 20.81
CA ARG A 47 -23.19 6.86 19.51
C ARG A 47 -23.35 7.95 18.47
N GLU A 48 -22.37 8.09 17.61
CA GLU A 48 -22.38 9.05 16.50
C GLU A 48 -21.82 8.46 15.21
N ALA A 49 -22.25 8.99 14.08
CA ALA A 49 -21.69 8.62 12.77
C ALA A 49 -20.31 9.27 12.60
N LEU A 50 -19.28 8.47 12.54
CA LEU A 50 -17.92 8.95 12.30
C LEU A 50 -17.74 9.25 10.81
N ARG A 51 -17.35 10.48 10.46
CA ARG A 51 -17.11 10.90 9.07
C ARG A 51 -15.94 11.85 9.00
N TYR A 52 -15.10 11.67 7.99
CA TYR A 52 -14.02 12.61 7.71
C TYR A 52 -14.56 13.94 7.21
N LYS A 53 -14.16 15.02 7.87
CA LYS A 53 -14.39 16.40 7.42
C LYS A 53 -13.18 16.85 6.62
N ILE A 54 -13.15 16.50 5.37
CA ILE A 54 -11.99 16.78 4.53
C ILE A 54 -12.01 18.24 4.13
N GLY A 55 -11.20 19.04 4.85
CA GLY A 55 -10.99 20.45 4.55
C GLY A 55 -10.18 20.65 3.26
N HIS A 56 -10.46 21.73 2.54
CA HIS A 56 -9.66 22.14 1.39
C HIS A 56 -8.31 22.70 1.84
N GLY A 57 -7.24 22.36 1.11
CA GLY A 57 -5.98 23.11 1.11
C GLY A 57 -4.84 22.56 1.97
N THR A 58 -4.99 21.45 2.69
CA THR A 58 -3.86 20.91 3.44
C THR A 58 -3.06 19.91 2.61
N THR A 59 -1.87 20.30 2.20
CA THR A 59 -0.91 19.39 1.56
C THR A 59 -0.09 18.67 2.63
N THR A 60 0.03 17.37 2.51
CA THR A 60 0.84 16.54 3.41
C THR A 60 1.98 15.89 2.66
N THR A 61 3.14 15.81 3.31
CA THR A 61 4.30 15.08 2.81
C THR A 61 4.54 13.84 3.65
N ALA A 62 4.91 12.76 3.00
CA ALA A 62 5.30 11.52 3.67
C ALA A 62 6.54 10.92 3.02
N THR A 63 7.34 10.24 3.81
CA THR A 63 8.40 9.35 3.33
C THR A 63 7.93 7.92 3.49
N MET A 64 8.05 7.12 2.44
CA MET A 64 7.65 5.72 2.41
C MET A 64 8.85 4.90 1.96
N ASP A 65 9.25 3.92 2.77
CA ASP A 65 10.33 2.99 2.45
C ASP A 65 9.71 1.65 2.04
N PHE A 66 10.08 1.19 0.87
CA PHE A 66 9.73 -0.13 0.37
C PHE A 66 11.00 -0.98 0.26
N GLY A 67 10.99 -2.13 0.87
CA GLY A 67 12.10 -3.07 0.82
C GLY A 67 11.63 -4.48 1.15
N VAL A 68 12.43 -5.45 0.77
CA VAL A 68 12.17 -6.86 1.07
C VAL A 68 13.37 -7.42 1.84
N ALA A 69 13.08 -8.10 2.93
CA ALA A 69 14.04 -8.94 3.62
C ALA A 69 13.53 -10.38 3.59
N SER A 70 14.37 -11.31 3.20
CA SER A 70 14.04 -12.73 3.18
C SER A 70 14.94 -13.50 4.16
N LEU A 71 14.34 -14.34 4.97
CA LEU A 71 15.05 -15.29 5.83
C LEU A 71 14.93 -16.67 5.19
N THR A 72 16.04 -17.16 4.68
CA THR A 72 16.11 -18.53 4.15
C THR A 72 16.66 -19.45 5.23
N THR A 73 15.90 -20.45 5.62
CA THR A 73 16.32 -21.47 6.58
C THR A 73 16.57 -22.78 5.83
N SER A 74 17.78 -23.31 5.98
CA SER A 74 18.21 -24.59 5.41
C SER A 74 18.78 -25.49 6.50
N ARG A 75 19.14 -26.71 6.14
CA ARG A 75 19.83 -27.63 7.09
C ARG A 75 21.20 -27.10 7.55
N SER A 76 21.81 -26.22 6.80
CA SER A 76 23.11 -25.59 7.10
C SER A 76 23.00 -24.32 7.92
N GLY A 77 21.80 -23.81 8.19
CA GLY A 77 21.57 -22.59 8.97
C GLY A 77 20.52 -21.68 8.36
N SER A 78 20.38 -20.52 8.97
CA SER A 78 19.48 -19.46 8.49
C SER A 78 20.29 -18.28 7.98
N GLU A 79 19.93 -17.79 6.79
CA GLU A 79 20.54 -16.64 6.13
C GLU A 79 19.48 -15.55 5.94
N LEU A 80 19.78 -14.33 6.38
CA LEU A 80 18.97 -13.16 6.16
C LEU A 80 19.53 -12.40 4.95
N ALA A 81 18.76 -12.36 3.89
CA ALA A 81 19.05 -11.54 2.72
C ALA A 81 18.19 -10.28 2.74
N VAL A 82 18.82 -9.11 2.71
CA VAL A 82 18.14 -7.82 2.56
C VAL A 82 18.35 -7.35 1.13
N THR A 83 17.25 -7.19 0.39
CA THR A 83 17.31 -6.65 -0.96
C THR A 83 17.39 -5.13 -0.95
N PRO A 84 17.98 -4.51 -1.99
CA PRO A 84 17.84 -3.07 -2.18
C PRO A 84 16.37 -2.66 -2.19
N GLY A 85 16.06 -1.58 -1.50
CA GLY A 85 14.72 -1.02 -1.44
C GLY A 85 14.63 0.32 -2.18
N VAL A 86 13.46 0.96 -2.09
CA VAL A 86 13.26 2.31 -2.59
C VAL A 86 12.60 3.19 -1.52
N ARG A 87 13.12 4.40 -1.35
CA ARG A 87 12.53 5.45 -0.53
C ARG A 87 11.80 6.43 -1.43
N LEU A 88 10.55 6.68 -1.13
CA LEU A 88 9.69 7.59 -1.86
C LEU A 88 9.32 8.78 -0.96
N HIS A 89 9.55 9.99 -1.44
CA HIS A 89 9.01 11.20 -0.85
C HIS A 89 7.74 11.57 -1.61
N VAL A 90 6.61 11.47 -0.95
CA VAL A 90 5.29 11.60 -1.55
C VAL A 90 4.58 12.81 -0.97
N VAL A 91 4.05 13.64 -1.87
CA VAL A 91 3.16 14.76 -1.51
C VAL A 91 1.74 14.36 -1.86
N SER A 92 0.81 14.64 -0.97
CA SER A 92 -0.62 14.49 -1.25
C SER A 92 -1.42 15.66 -0.67
N GLY A 93 -2.47 16.07 -1.37
CA GLY A 93 -3.37 17.12 -0.91
C GLY A 93 -4.73 17.04 -1.57
N PRO A 94 -5.79 17.52 -0.90
CA PRO A 94 -7.12 17.59 -1.48
C PRO A 94 -7.13 18.63 -2.59
N THR A 95 -7.65 18.27 -3.76
CA THR A 95 -7.71 19.15 -4.93
C THR A 95 -9.11 19.59 -5.28
N MET A 96 -10.07 18.72 -5.05
CA MET A 96 -11.48 18.97 -5.38
C MET A 96 -12.41 18.23 -4.45
N GLN A 97 -13.55 18.83 -4.18
CA GLN A 97 -14.69 18.10 -3.64
C GLN A 97 -15.32 17.29 -4.76
N GLY A 98 -15.40 16.00 -4.57
CA GLY A 98 -16.04 15.09 -5.51
C GLY A 98 -17.56 15.10 -5.39
N LYS A 99 -18.22 14.23 -6.14
CA LYS A 99 -19.67 14.02 -6.04
C LYS A 99 -20.01 13.25 -4.75
N ARG A 100 -21.17 13.54 -4.15
CA ARG A 100 -21.72 12.81 -2.99
C ARG A 100 -20.83 12.77 -1.74
N GLY A 101 -20.11 13.88 -1.47
CA GLY A 101 -19.27 13.97 -0.27
C GLY A 101 -17.90 13.29 -0.39
N SER A 102 -17.54 12.77 -1.57
CA SER A 102 -16.18 12.28 -1.80
C SER A 102 -15.20 13.45 -1.95
N THR A 103 -13.93 13.18 -1.69
CA THR A 103 -12.84 14.13 -1.90
C THR A 103 -11.77 13.50 -2.79
N ARG A 104 -11.31 14.26 -3.76
CA ARG A 104 -10.18 13.92 -4.60
C ARG A 104 -8.89 14.41 -3.97
N PHE A 105 -7.91 13.52 -3.90
CA PHE A 105 -6.55 13.81 -3.47
C PHE A 105 -5.59 13.59 -4.61
N ASP A 106 -4.78 14.59 -4.92
CA ASP A 106 -3.63 14.38 -5.79
C ASP A 106 -2.48 13.80 -4.97
N VAL A 107 -1.84 12.79 -5.53
CA VAL A 107 -0.69 12.09 -4.94
C VAL A 107 0.44 12.15 -5.95
N ARG A 108 1.62 12.60 -5.54
CA ARG A 108 2.78 12.71 -6.41
C ARG A 108 4.06 12.32 -5.68
N ILE A 109 4.88 11.52 -6.30
CA ILE A 109 6.24 11.21 -5.85
C ILE A 109 7.13 12.37 -6.29
N ILE A 110 7.63 13.14 -5.33
CA ILE A 110 8.49 14.31 -5.61
C ILE A 110 9.96 13.92 -5.68
N LYS A 111 10.35 12.83 -5.02
CA LYS A 111 11.70 12.27 -5.02
C LYS A 111 11.63 10.78 -4.74
N SER A 112 12.48 10.03 -5.41
CA SER A 112 12.71 8.61 -5.13
C SER A 112 14.21 8.33 -5.10
N GLU A 113 14.64 7.49 -4.19
CA GLU A 113 16.05 7.12 -4.01
C GLU A 113 16.14 5.65 -3.59
N ALA A 114 17.21 4.98 -4.05
CA ALA A 114 17.44 3.59 -3.66
C ALA A 114 17.90 3.52 -2.20
N ILE A 115 17.34 2.57 -1.45
CA ILE A 115 17.86 2.15 -0.15
C ILE A 115 18.84 1.02 -0.41
N VAL A 116 20.12 1.32 -0.27
CA VAL A 116 21.20 0.39 -0.61
C VAL A 116 21.76 -0.23 0.67
N PRO A 117 21.70 -1.56 0.84
CA PRO A 117 22.35 -2.23 1.96
C PRO A 117 23.86 -1.98 1.98
N GLY A 118 24.46 -2.01 3.16
CA GLY A 118 25.92 -1.86 3.30
C GLY A 118 26.72 -2.92 2.52
N GLY A 119 27.90 -2.53 2.02
CA GLY A 119 28.81 -3.44 1.30
C GLY A 119 28.50 -3.61 -0.20
N ILE A 120 27.56 -2.87 -0.75
CA ILE A 120 27.26 -2.87 -2.19
C ILE A 120 28.25 -1.96 -2.93
N ASP A 121 28.66 -2.42 -4.13
CA ASP A 121 29.53 -1.66 -5.03
C ASP A 121 28.92 -0.27 -5.34
N PRO A 122 29.70 0.83 -5.23
CA PRO A 122 29.21 2.19 -5.48
C PRO A 122 28.65 2.40 -6.89
N ALA A 123 29.22 1.76 -7.93
CA ALA A 123 28.71 1.86 -9.29
C ALA A 123 27.31 1.24 -9.40
N PHE A 124 27.13 0.10 -8.74
CA PHE A 124 25.82 -0.56 -8.69
C PHE A 124 24.79 0.26 -7.88
N ALA A 125 25.22 0.89 -6.77
CA ALA A 125 24.37 1.80 -6.00
C ALA A 125 23.91 3.00 -6.85
N LEU A 126 24.79 3.51 -7.72
CA LEU A 126 24.44 4.60 -8.64
C LEU A 126 23.38 4.16 -9.66
N ASP A 127 23.52 2.97 -10.22
CA ASP A 127 22.55 2.45 -11.19
C ASP A 127 21.19 2.16 -10.53
N LEU A 128 21.17 1.72 -9.28
CA LEU A 128 19.96 1.59 -8.48
C LEU A 128 19.25 2.94 -8.31
N ASN A 129 20.00 3.99 -7.97
CA ASN A 129 19.43 5.32 -7.82
C ASN A 129 18.89 5.88 -9.14
N LYS A 130 19.56 5.63 -10.27
CA LYS A 130 19.03 5.98 -11.61
C LYS A 130 17.70 5.25 -11.86
N SER A 131 17.64 3.95 -11.58
CA SER A 131 16.42 3.15 -11.73
C SER A 131 15.30 3.65 -10.82
N ALA A 132 15.59 3.95 -9.56
CA ALA A 132 14.61 4.53 -8.66
C ALA A 132 14.07 5.87 -9.18
N SER A 133 14.93 6.70 -9.78
CA SER A 133 14.57 8.05 -10.24
C SER A 133 13.49 8.10 -11.32
N VAL A 134 13.20 7.00 -12.01
CA VAL A 134 12.05 6.89 -12.96
C VAL A 134 10.72 7.18 -12.29
N LEU A 135 10.64 6.99 -10.97
CA LEU A 135 9.44 7.29 -10.19
C LEU A 135 9.27 8.77 -9.85
N ASN A 136 10.27 9.62 -10.13
CA ASN A 136 10.18 11.06 -9.87
C ASN A 136 9.08 11.70 -10.72
N ASN A 137 8.24 12.53 -10.09
CA ASN A 137 7.07 13.20 -10.68
C ASN A 137 5.95 12.26 -11.17
N VAL A 138 6.08 10.97 -10.92
CA VAL A 138 5.00 10.02 -11.12
C VAL A 138 3.94 10.23 -10.05
N GLY A 139 2.68 10.08 -10.43
CA GLY A 139 1.57 10.26 -9.51
C GLY A 139 0.22 10.01 -10.16
N GLY A 140 -0.80 10.45 -9.47
CA GLY A 140 -2.18 10.30 -9.88
C GLY A 140 -3.11 10.98 -8.90
N TRP A 141 -4.36 10.61 -8.95
CA TRP A 141 -5.32 11.05 -7.96
C TRP A 141 -6.16 9.87 -7.46
N VAL A 142 -6.63 10.04 -6.24
CA VAL A 142 -7.50 9.09 -5.55
C VAL A 142 -8.75 9.81 -5.10
N GLU A 143 -9.91 9.28 -5.40
CA GLU A 143 -11.18 9.73 -4.86
C GLU A 143 -11.56 8.86 -3.66
N VAL A 144 -11.83 9.53 -2.53
CA VAL A 144 -12.11 8.88 -1.24
C VAL A 144 -13.41 9.43 -0.70
N ASP A 145 -14.29 8.60 -0.20
CA ASP A 145 -15.51 9.05 0.46
C ASP A 145 -15.27 9.54 1.89
N ASP A 146 -16.32 10.02 2.55
CA ASP A 146 -16.27 10.54 3.92
C ASP A 146 -16.01 9.46 5.00
N ARG A 147 -15.96 8.20 4.59
CA ARG A 147 -15.59 7.05 5.43
C ARG A 147 -14.16 6.58 5.24
N GLY A 148 -13.40 7.18 4.33
CA GLY A 148 -12.04 6.77 4.01
C GLY A 148 -11.93 5.65 2.98
N ILE A 149 -13.03 5.29 2.31
CA ILE A 149 -13.07 4.23 1.30
C ILE A 149 -12.64 4.80 -0.05
N ILE A 150 -11.64 4.17 -0.67
CA ILE A 150 -11.19 4.53 -2.02
C ILE A 150 -12.25 4.13 -3.02
N GLN A 151 -12.79 5.11 -3.74
CA GLN A 151 -13.80 4.94 -4.76
C GLN A 151 -13.17 4.79 -6.16
N ARG A 152 -12.09 5.51 -6.40
CA ARG A 152 -11.43 5.54 -7.70
C ARG A 152 -9.97 5.99 -7.57
N THR A 153 -9.10 5.39 -8.37
CA THR A 153 -7.70 5.80 -8.54
C THR A 153 -7.42 5.99 -10.03
N GLU A 154 -6.71 7.06 -10.38
CA GLU A 154 -6.29 7.31 -11.76
C GLU A 154 -4.87 7.85 -11.81
N LEU A 155 -4.06 7.33 -12.72
CA LEU A 155 -2.68 7.74 -12.94
C LEU A 155 -2.62 9.01 -13.79
N ASN A 156 -1.65 9.88 -13.49
CA ASN A 156 -1.38 11.04 -14.34
C ASN A 156 -0.59 10.65 -15.60
N GLU A 157 -0.46 11.59 -16.55
CA GLU A 157 0.23 11.33 -17.81
C GLU A 157 1.72 10.97 -17.63
N SER A 158 2.39 11.49 -16.59
CA SER A 158 3.77 11.12 -16.28
C SER A 158 3.86 9.67 -15.84
N ALA A 159 2.91 9.20 -15.04
CA ALA A 159 2.81 7.82 -14.60
C ALA A 159 2.53 6.86 -15.78
N LYS A 160 1.64 7.24 -16.69
CA LYS A 160 1.31 6.45 -17.88
C LYS A 160 2.49 6.28 -18.85
N ARG A 161 3.41 7.27 -18.87
CA ARG A 161 4.62 7.25 -19.71
C ARG A 161 5.84 6.65 -19.02
N ALA A 162 5.78 6.49 -17.71
CA ALA A 162 6.87 5.88 -16.97
C ALA A 162 6.95 4.39 -17.36
N ASP A 163 8.18 3.93 -17.61
CA ASP A 163 8.45 2.50 -17.81
C ASP A 163 8.40 1.78 -16.44
N VAL A 164 7.22 1.82 -15.84
CA VAL A 164 6.94 1.24 -14.52
C VAL A 164 5.55 0.63 -14.59
N PRO A 165 5.37 -0.59 -14.10
CA PRO A 165 4.08 -1.26 -14.14
C PRO A 165 2.97 -0.44 -13.46
N VAL A 166 1.88 -0.26 -14.16
CA VAL A 166 0.69 0.48 -13.70
C VAL A 166 0.23 0.00 -12.32
N ARG A 167 0.25 -1.30 -12.07
CA ARG A 167 -0.15 -1.88 -10.77
C ARG A 167 0.70 -1.38 -9.62
N LEU A 168 2.02 -1.25 -9.80
CA LEU A 168 2.91 -0.71 -8.77
C LEU A 168 2.56 0.74 -8.46
N LEU A 169 2.33 1.55 -9.48
CA LEU A 169 2.00 2.96 -9.31
C LEU A 169 0.66 3.13 -8.58
N VAL A 170 -0.35 2.35 -8.98
CA VAL A 170 -1.65 2.31 -8.29
C VAL A 170 -1.48 1.85 -6.84
N MET A 171 -0.66 0.82 -6.60
CA MET A 171 -0.35 0.35 -5.25
C MET A 171 0.29 1.44 -4.39
N ILE A 172 1.29 2.16 -4.91
CA ILE A 172 1.97 3.25 -4.18
C ILE A 172 0.98 4.38 -3.85
N ILE A 173 0.16 4.78 -4.81
CA ILE A 173 -0.83 5.84 -4.64
C ILE A 173 -1.88 5.42 -3.60
N ASN A 174 -2.39 4.20 -3.71
CA ASN A 174 -3.37 3.67 -2.78
C ASN A 174 -2.76 3.45 -1.39
N ALA A 175 -1.53 2.95 -1.28
CA ALA A 175 -0.84 2.79 -0.01
C ALA A 175 -0.71 4.12 0.72
N ARG A 176 -0.31 5.21 0.03
CA ARG A 176 -0.24 6.55 0.63
C ARG A 176 -1.59 7.00 1.20
N THR A 177 -2.68 6.72 0.50
CA THR A 177 -4.03 7.11 0.93
C THR A 177 -4.54 6.19 2.04
N SER A 178 -4.34 4.89 1.92
CA SER A 178 -4.82 3.88 2.87
C SER A 178 -4.08 3.90 4.21
N LEU A 179 -2.75 4.16 4.19
CA LEU A 179 -1.94 4.23 5.41
C LEU A 179 -2.25 5.48 6.26
N SER A 180 -2.87 6.50 5.66
CA SER A 180 -3.24 7.73 6.36
C SER A 180 -4.69 7.75 6.83
N ARG A 181 -5.47 6.69 6.59
CA ARG A 181 -6.91 6.68 6.86
C ARG A 181 -7.41 5.35 7.39
N VAL A 182 -8.21 5.46 8.42
CA VAL A 182 -9.04 4.37 8.94
C VAL A 182 -10.31 4.27 8.10
N ILE A 183 -10.75 3.08 7.74
CA ILE A 183 -12.08 2.90 7.16
C ILE A 183 -13.10 2.95 8.28
N LEU A 184 -13.97 3.97 8.24
CA LEU A 184 -14.99 4.21 9.25
C LEU A 184 -16.27 3.40 8.97
N PRO A 185 -17.00 2.96 9.99
CA PRO A 185 -18.24 2.22 9.81
C PRO A 185 -19.36 3.11 9.25
N ALA A 186 -20.37 2.48 8.62
CA ALA A 186 -21.56 3.17 8.15
C ALA A 186 -22.45 3.58 9.32
N GLU A 187 -22.59 2.69 10.29
CA GLU A 187 -23.44 2.82 11.45
C GLU A 187 -22.84 3.76 12.51
N PRO A 188 -23.66 4.43 13.32
CA PRO A 188 -23.21 5.17 14.49
C PRO A 188 -22.52 4.26 15.52
N VAL A 189 -21.39 4.73 16.05
CA VAL A 189 -20.61 3.99 17.04
C VAL A 189 -20.18 4.90 18.18
N GLY A 190 -19.93 4.32 19.37
CA GLY A 190 -19.55 5.02 20.58
C GLY A 190 -18.26 4.47 21.21
N PRO A 191 -17.88 4.96 22.38
CA PRO A 191 -16.69 4.49 23.08
C PRO A 191 -16.69 2.97 23.27
N GLY A 192 -15.54 2.32 23.02
CA GLY A 192 -15.38 0.88 23.07
C GLY A 192 -15.87 0.14 21.81
N ALA A 193 -16.44 0.83 20.83
CA ALA A 193 -16.89 0.20 19.60
C ALA A 193 -15.77 -0.57 18.90
N ARG A 194 -16.16 -1.67 18.23
CA ARG A 194 -15.25 -2.50 17.42
C ARG A 194 -15.84 -2.74 16.03
N TRP A 195 -15.01 -2.61 15.02
CA TRP A 195 -15.40 -2.94 13.64
C TRP A 195 -14.23 -3.51 12.86
N GLU A 196 -14.55 -4.25 11.82
CA GLU A 196 -13.58 -4.77 10.86
C GLU A 196 -13.69 -4.03 9.54
N ALA A 197 -12.56 -3.76 8.90
CA ALA A 197 -12.50 -3.33 7.51
C ALA A 197 -11.73 -4.38 6.70
N ARG A 198 -12.33 -4.81 5.58
CA ARG A 198 -11.74 -5.83 4.69
C ARG A 198 -11.21 -5.19 3.42
N LYS A 199 -10.05 -5.65 3.00
CA LYS A 199 -9.35 -5.18 1.81
C LYS A 199 -8.72 -6.36 1.09
N ASP A 200 -8.84 -6.41 -0.22
CA ASP A 200 -8.06 -7.30 -1.06
C ASP A 200 -6.86 -6.51 -1.60
N LEU A 201 -5.67 -7.03 -1.43
CA LEU A 201 -4.40 -6.42 -1.81
C LEU A 201 -3.70 -7.34 -2.78
N THR A 202 -2.95 -6.76 -3.71
CA THR A 202 -1.98 -7.52 -4.51
C THR A 202 -0.58 -7.12 -4.03
N LEU A 203 0.12 -8.04 -3.37
CA LEU A 203 1.48 -7.84 -2.89
C LEU A 203 2.44 -8.69 -3.73
N TYR A 204 3.33 -8.06 -4.48
CA TYR A 204 4.30 -8.76 -5.35
C TYR A 204 3.63 -9.73 -6.34
N GLY A 205 2.44 -9.39 -6.82
CA GLY A 205 1.66 -10.24 -7.72
C GLY A 205 0.78 -11.27 -7.01
N PHE A 206 0.94 -11.48 -5.70
CA PHE A 206 0.09 -12.38 -4.91
C PHE A 206 -1.14 -11.65 -4.38
N GLU A 207 -2.29 -12.31 -4.49
CA GLU A 207 -3.53 -11.84 -3.91
C GLU A 207 -3.53 -12.13 -2.40
N VAL A 208 -3.73 -11.07 -1.61
CA VAL A 208 -3.70 -11.12 -0.15
C VAL A 208 -4.99 -10.49 0.38
N SER A 209 -5.71 -11.19 1.21
CA SER A 209 -6.84 -10.65 1.95
C SER A 209 -6.36 -10.05 3.27
N GLN A 210 -6.73 -8.80 3.53
CA GLN A 210 -6.42 -8.09 4.77
C GLN A 210 -7.70 -7.78 5.52
N VAL A 211 -7.67 -8.02 6.83
CA VAL A 211 -8.70 -7.62 7.79
C VAL A 211 -8.07 -6.71 8.83
N ASP A 212 -8.54 -5.48 8.89
CA ASP A 212 -8.17 -4.51 9.90
C ASP A 212 -9.28 -4.46 10.96
N THR A 213 -8.99 -4.85 12.19
CA THR A 213 -9.93 -4.71 13.31
C THR A 213 -9.57 -3.47 14.12
N TYR A 214 -10.51 -2.55 14.21
CA TYR A 214 -10.38 -1.32 14.98
C TYR A 214 -11.17 -1.39 16.28
N THR A 215 -10.62 -0.80 17.35
CA THR A 215 -11.34 -0.57 18.61
C THR A 215 -11.23 0.92 18.94
N LEU A 216 -12.35 1.60 19.08
CA LEU A 216 -12.39 3.01 19.47
C LEU A 216 -12.09 3.13 20.98
N LEU A 217 -10.89 3.63 21.30
CA LEU A 217 -10.45 3.85 22.67
C LEU A 217 -10.99 5.17 23.21
N GLU A 218 -10.88 6.24 22.41
CA GLU A 218 -11.26 7.58 22.82
C GLU A 218 -11.59 8.45 21.58
N LYS A 219 -12.51 9.41 21.78
CA LYS A 219 -12.79 10.49 20.84
C LYS A 219 -12.78 11.82 21.55
N VAL A 220 -11.93 12.75 21.11
CA VAL A 220 -11.85 14.11 21.64
C VAL A 220 -11.98 15.09 20.47
N GLY A 221 -13.12 15.77 20.41
CA GLY A 221 -13.43 16.60 19.22
C GLY A 221 -13.47 15.77 17.94
N ASP A 222 -12.64 16.13 16.98
CA ASP A 222 -12.50 15.43 15.70
C ASP A 222 -11.35 14.38 15.73
N GLU A 223 -10.65 14.20 16.85
CA GLU A 223 -9.57 13.23 16.99
C GLU A 223 -10.11 11.90 17.54
N LEU A 224 -9.78 10.81 16.85
CA LEU A 224 -10.05 9.43 17.26
C LEU A 224 -8.76 8.75 17.68
N LYS A 225 -8.72 8.17 18.86
CA LYS A 225 -7.68 7.23 19.29
C LYS A 225 -8.19 5.81 19.14
N LEU A 226 -7.51 5.01 18.36
CA LEU A 226 -7.92 3.66 17.99
C LEU A 226 -6.81 2.65 18.28
N ASN A 227 -7.19 1.47 18.76
CA ASN A 227 -6.33 0.29 18.66
C ASN A 227 -6.63 -0.38 17.32
N ILE A 228 -5.59 -0.82 16.61
CA ILE A 228 -5.70 -1.55 15.35
C ILE A 228 -5.02 -2.92 15.46
N GLN A 229 -5.68 -3.93 14.94
CA GLN A 229 -5.12 -5.25 14.69
C GLN A 229 -5.26 -5.54 13.20
N ILE A 230 -4.17 -5.91 12.54
CA ILE A 230 -4.12 -6.22 11.12
C ILE A 230 -3.83 -7.69 10.97
N GLN A 231 -4.65 -8.37 10.18
CA GLN A 231 -4.43 -9.76 9.77
C GLN A 231 -4.36 -9.82 8.25
N GLN A 232 -3.32 -10.42 7.72
CA GLN A 232 -3.20 -10.70 6.29
C GLN A 232 -3.08 -12.19 6.07
N THR A 233 -3.79 -12.69 5.06
CA THR A 233 -3.74 -14.09 4.65
C THR A 233 -3.72 -14.18 3.13
N ALA A 234 -2.97 -15.14 2.59
CA ALA A 234 -3.09 -15.52 1.19
C ALA A 234 -3.37 -17.02 1.08
N LEU A 235 -4.22 -17.37 0.15
CA LEU A 235 -4.45 -18.76 -0.25
C LEU A 235 -3.26 -19.26 -1.08
N PRO A 236 -3.06 -20.58 -1.19
CA PRO A 236 -2.06 -21.14 -2.09
C PRO A 236 -2.26 -20.60 -3.50
N GLN A 237 -1.21 -20.07 -4.09
CA GLN A 237 -1.23 -19.49 -5.44
C GLN A 237 0.15 -19.52 -6.07
N THR A 238 0.18 -19.52 -7.38
CA THR A 238 1.39 -19.54 -8.19
C THR A 238 1.38 -18.35 -9.14
N ILE A 239 2.53 -17.69 -9.26
CA ILE A 239 2.76 -16.63 -10.23
C ILE A 239 3.84 -17.10 -11.19
N THR A 240 3.56 -17.03 -12.47
CA THR A 240 4.52 -17.32 -13.53
C THR A 240 5.02 -16.02 -14.12
N PHE A 241 6.32 -15.86 -14.16
CA PHE A 241 7.03 -14.79 -14.88
C PHE A 241 7.47 -15.35 -16.21
N GLU A 242 6.62 -15.17 -17.25
CA GLU A 242 6.78 -15.81 -18.55
C GLU A 242 8.10 -15.44 -19.24
N GLU A 243 8.52 -14.17 -19.13
CA GLU A 243 9.72 -13.66 -19.77
C GLU A 243 11.02 -14.25 -19.17
N GLU A 244 11.02 -14.55 -17.87
CA GLU A 244 12.16 -15.11 -17.15
C GLU A 244 12.07 -16.62 -16.99
N GLY A 245 10.95 -17.23 -17.30
CA GLY A 245 10.70 -18.64 -17.06
C GLY A 245 10.71 -19.02 -15.59
N ILE A 246 10.37 -18.06 -14.71
CA ILE A 246 10.35 -18.26 -13.26
C ILE A 246 8.91 -18.49 -12.80
N GLU A 247 8.72 -19.51 -12.00
CA GLU A 247 7.47 -19.80 -11.31
C GLU A 247 7.68 -19.69 -9.81
N LEU A 248 6.89 -18.83 -9.17
CA LEU A 248 6.89 -18.65 -7.72
C LEU A 248 5.57 -19.12 -7.14
N SER A 249 5.65 -20.04 -6.19
CA SER A 249 4.49 -20.55 -5.46
C SER A 249 4.51 -20.09 -4.01
N VAL A 250 3.37 -19.59 -3.56
CA VAL A 250 3.09 -19.33 -2.15
C VAL A 250 2.15 -20.41 -1.67
N GLU A 251 2.60 -21.27 -0.75
CA GLU A 251 1.76 -22.31 -0.16
C GLU A 251 0.84 -21.73 0.93
N SER A 252 1.36 -20.81 1.71
CA SER A 252 0.59 -20.08 2.71
C SER A 252 1.29 -18.77 3.09
N PHE A 253 0.49 -17.75 3.36
CA PHE A 253 0.99 -16.49 3.92
C PHE A 253 0.07 -16.06 5.05
N LYS A 254 0.67 -15.71 6.19
CA LYS A 254 -0.02 -15.12 7.33
C LYS A 254 0.84 -14.04 7.95
N MET A 255 0.26 -12.88 8.18
CA MET A 255 0.88 -11.78 8.91
C MET A 255 -0.12 -11.25 9.94
N ASN A 256 0.39 -10.92 11.14
CA ASN A 256 -0.37 -10.23 12.16
C ASN A 256 0.44 -9.01 12.62
N ALA A 257 -0.23 -7.89 12.78
CA ALA A 257 0.34 -6.68 13.35
C ALA A 257 -0.68 -6.01 14.27
N SER A 258 -0.21 -5.20 15.20
CA SER A 258 -1.08 -4.42 16.07
C SER A 258 -0.41 -3.10 16.46
N GLY A 259 -1.21 -2.09 16.79
CA GLY A 259 -0.71 -0.78 17.19
C GLY A 259 -1.83 0.16 17.60
N GLU A 260 -1.46 1.40 17.89
CA GLU A 260 -2.39 2.50 18.09
C GLU A 260 -2.35 3.45 16.89
N VAL A 261 -3.49 3.99 16.54
CA VAL A 261 -3.65 4.97 15.46
C VAL A 261 -4.41 6.17 15.99
N ILE A 262 -3.95 7.36 15.63
CA ILE A 262 -4.69 8.61 15.82
C ILE A 262 -5.21 9.04 14.45
N ALA A 263 -6.52 9.19 14.33
CA ALA A 263 -7.18 9.66 13.12
C ALA A 263 -7.93 10.97 13.40
N ASN A 264 -7.86 11.91 12.48
CA ASN A 264 -8.61 13.17 12.55
C ASN A 264 -9.75 13.13 11.53
N LEU A 265 -10.98 13.40 12.00
CA LEU A 265 -12.21 13.41 11.21
C LEU A 265 -12.36 14.69 10.39
#